data_276fbac3a0a1fe5e27cf0d595e0e94d4
#
_entry.id   276fbac3a0a1fe5e27cf0d595e0e94d4
#
_cell.length_a   1.000
_cell.length_b   1.000
_cell.length_c   1.000
_cell.angle_alpha   90.00
_cell.angle_beta   90.00
_cell.angle_gamma   90.00
#
_symmetry.space_group_name_H-M   'P 1'
#
loop_
_entity.id
_entity.type
_entity.pdbx_description
1 polymer ?
#
loop_
_entity_poly.entity_id
_entity_poly.type
_entity_poly.pdbx_seq_one_letter_code
_entity_poly.pdbx_strand_id
1 'polypeptide(L)'
;MIELRDLSKQYGARAPAVDSMNLRIEGGEFLVLAGPSGCGKTTTLSMINRLIEPSRGNVFIDGVDTHQTDPVALRRRIGFVFQDVGLFPHMSVAENAGIALKLAGKRPQEIGARVDELLALVRLPAEHFHDVLPGALSGGQRQRVGVARALAASPRLMLMDEPFGALDPLTRDELAFDYRRIHERLRLTTILVTHDMTEAMLLGDRIAMMREGRLVQVGTPHELCSAPANDFVRAMMESPRRRARALAEVQADEK
;
A
#
# COMPACT_ATOMS: atom_id res chain seq x y z
N MET A 1 -11.89 -10.08 -4.23
CA MET A 1 -12.39 -9.00 -5.13
C MET A 1 -12.89 -7.83 -4.29
N ILE A 2 -12.54 -6.60 -4.69
CA ILE A 2 -12.99 -5.38 -4.00
C ILE A 2 -13.77 -4.53 -4.99
N GLU A 3 -14.86 -3.94 -4.56
CA GLU A 3 -15.68 -3.07 -5.40
C GLU A 3 -16.07 -1.81 -4.61
N LEU A 4 -15.78 -0.65 -5.18
CA LEU A 4 -16.20 0.66 -4.71
C LEU A 4 -17.36 1.11 -5.59
N ARG A 5 -18.52 1.42 -4.99
CA ARG A 5 -19.73 1.87 -5.70
C ARG A 5 -20.12 3.26 -5.24
N ASP A 6 -20.03 4.23 -6.14
CA ASP A 6 -20.35 5.65 -5.93
C ASP A 6 -19.75 6.23 -4.64
N LEU A 7 -18.53 5.73 -4.30
CA LEU A 7 -17.88 6.03 -3.05
C LEU A 7 -17.50 7.50 -2.99
N SER A 8 -17.95 8.20 -1.94
CA SER A 8 -17.68 9.63 -1.76
C SER A 8 -17.35 9.94 -0.31
N LYS A 9 -16.46 10.92 -0.12
CA LYS A 9 -16.15 11.49 1.20
C LYS A 9 -16.06 13.00 1.12
N GLN A 10 -16.84 13.65 1.96
CA GLN A 10 -16.83 15.10 2.13
C GLN A 10 -16.55 15.46 3.58
N TYR A 11 -15.71 16.44 3.82
CA TYR A 11 -15.39 16.99 5.12
C TYR A 11 -15.94 18.40 5.26
N GLY A 12 -17.03 18.54 6.01
CA GLY A 12 -17.73 19.82 6.17
C GLY A 12 -18.27 20.39 4.84
N ALA A 13 -18.16 21.68 4.64
CA ALA A 13 -18.64 22.40 3.43
C ALA A 13 -17.62 22.47 2.28
N ARG A 14 -16.47 21.80 2.40
CA ARG A 14 -15.43 21.80 1.37
C ARG A 14 -15.82 20.90 0.19
N ALA A 15 -15.09 21.04 -0.93
CA ALA A 15 -15.20 20.08 -2.03
C ALA A 15 -14.93 18.64 -1.53
N PRO A 16 -15.59 17.64 -2.13
CA PRO A 16 -15.37 16.24 -1.73
C PRO A 16 -13.90 15.84 -1.86
N ALA A 17 -13.35 15.17 -0.84
CA ALA A 17 -12.02 14.57 -0.90
C ALA A 17 -12.00 13.35 -1.81
N VAL A 18 -13.14 12.65 -1.93
CA VAL A 18 -13.41 11.58 -2.90
C VAL A 18 -14.82 11.79 -3.41
N ASP A 19 -15.02 11.76 -4.73
CA ASP A 19 -16.28 12.08 -5.39
C ASP A 19 -16.70 10.98 -6.36
N SER A 20 -17.77 10.27 -6.00
CA SER A 20 -18.46 9.25 -6.82
C SER A 20 -17.52 8.23 -7.46
N MET A 21 -16.56 7.72 -6.66
CA MET A 21 -15.58 6.77 -7.15
C MET A 21 -16.21 5.40 -7.38
N ASN A 22 -16.07 4.89 -8.60
CA ASN A 22 -16.41 3.54 -9.00
C ASN A 22 -15.14 2.81 -9.43
N LEU A 23 -14.78 1.73 -8.72
CA LEU A 23 -13.54 0.98 -8.98
C LEU A 23 -13.73 -0.47 -8.61
N ARG A 24 -13.29 -1.36 -9.49
CA ARG A 24 -13.26 -2.81 -9.25
C ARG A 24 -11.82 -3.31 -9.30
N ILE A 25 -11.47 -4.13 -8.30
CA ILE A 25 -10.15 -4.71 -8.09
C ILE A 25 -10.33 -6.22 -7.96
N GLU A 26 -9.63 -6.96 -8.81
CA GLU A 26 -9.75 -8.42 -8.84
C GLU A 26 -8.92 -9.08 -7.71
N GLY A 27 -9.28 -10.32 -7.37
CA GLY A 27 -8.49 -11.09 -6.41
C GLY A 27 -7.11 -11.42 -6.98
N GLY A 28 -6.05 -11.16 -6.19
CA GLY A 28 -4.66 -11.35 -6.63
C GLY A 28 -4.07 -10.20 -7.44
N GLU A 29 -4.83 -9.13 -7.67
CA GLU A 29 -4.38 -7.94 -8.41
C GLU A 29 -3.52 -7.02 -7.54
N PHE A 30 -2.47 -6.45 -8.12
CA PHE A 30 -1.71 -5.34 -7.56
C PHE A 30 -2.20 -4.03 -8.19
N LEU A 31 -3.11 -3.34 -7.53
CA LEU A 31 -3.59 -2.02 -7.96
C LEU A 31 -2.81 -0.90 -7.30
N VAL A 32 -2.39 0.09 -8.08
CA VAL A 32 -1.79 1.32 -7.56
C VAL A 32 -2.75 2.49 -7.71
N LEU A 33 -3.06 3.18 -6.61
CA LEU A 33 -3.73 4.49 -6.63
C LEU A 33 -2.68 5.57 -6.74
N ALA A 34 -2.57 6.21 -7.90
CA ALA A 34 -1.58 7.23 -8.18
C ALA A 34 -2.21 8.61 -8.43
N GLY A 35 -1.47 9.68 -8.14
CA GLY A 35 -1.91 11.06 -8.36
C GLY A 35 -1.26 12.05 -7.40
N PRO A 36 -1.49 13.36 -7.58
CA PRO A 36 -0.92 14.42 -6.76
C PRO A 36 -1.28 14.27 -5.28
N SER A 37 -0.48 14.90 -4.40
CA SER A 37 -0.81 14.99 -2.98
C SER A 37 -2.18 15.67 -2.79
N GLY A 38 -2.97 15.17 -1.86
CA GLY A 38 -4.30 15.71 -1.56
C GLY A 38 -5.43 15.32 -2.53
N CYS A 39 -5.17 14.47 -3.54
CA CYS A 39 -6.23 14.07 -4.49
C CYS A 39 -7.20 12.99 -3.98
N GLY A 40 -7.08 12.53 -2.73
CA GLY A 40 -8.04 11.61 -2.10
C GLY A 40 -7.58 10.16 -1.94
N LYS A 41 -6.33 9.79 -2.30
CA LYS A 41 -5.81 8.42 -2.25
C LYS A 41 -5.88 7.79 -0.84
N THR A 42 -5.26 8.42 0.14
CA THR A 42 -5.27 8.00 1.55
C THR A 42 -6.69 7.94 2.12
N THR A 43 -7.54 8.89 1.74
CA THR A 43 -8.97 8.88 2.14
C THR A 43 -9.68 7.66 1.57
N THR A 44 -9.45 7.32 0.30
CA THR A 44 -10.01 6.12 -0.32
C THR A 44 -9.55 4.85 0.41
N LEU A 45 -8.25 4.73 0.67
CA LEU A 45 -7.70 3.59 1.40
C LEU A 45 -8.31 3.47 2.82
N SER A 46 -8.47 4.59 3.51
CA SER A 46 -9.07 4.67 4.84
C SER A 46 -10.55 4.28 4.85
N MET A 47 -11.30 4.56 3.78
CA MET A 47 -12.69 4.11 3.64
C MET A 47 -12.78 2.60 3.38
N ILE A 48 -11.87 2.02 2.60
CA ILE A 48 -11.84 0.56 2.35
C ILE A 48 -11.64 -0.21 3.67
N ASN A 49 -10.78 0.30 4.55
CA ASN A 49 -10.51 -0.29 5.87
C ASN A 49 -11.44 0.21 6.98
N ARG A 50 -12.46 1.02 6.64
CA ARG A 50 -13.39 1.64 7.59
C ARG A 50 -12.70 2.35 8.77
N LEU A 51 -11.52 2.93 8.53
CA LEU A 51 -10.93 3.92 9.44
C LEU A 51 -11.69 5.25 9.36
N ILE A 52 -12.29 5.51 8.18
CA ILE A 52 -13.16 6.65 7.91
C ILE A 52 -14.42 6.11 7.26
N GLU A 53 -15.60 6.51 7.74
CA GLU A 53 -16.84 6.15 7.09
C GLU A 53 -17.08 7.04 5.84
N PRO A 54 -17.51 6.47 4.72
CA PRO A 54 -17.89 7.24 3.55
C PRO A 54 -19.08 8.16 3.85
N SER A 55 -19.16 9.28 3.15
CA SER A 55 -20.34 10.15 3.22
C SER A 55 -21.47 9.62 2.31
N ARG A 56 -21.11 8.85 1.24
CA ARG A 56 -22.03 8.23 0.29
C ARG A 56 -21.34 7.03 -0.37
N GLY A 57 -22.15 6.10 -0.85
CA GLY A 57 -21.67 4.90 -1.55
C GLY A 57 -21.19 3.82 -0.60
N ASN A 58 -20.75 2.70 -1.16
CA ASN A 58 -20.43 1.49 -0.42
C ASN A 58 -19.11 0.87 -0.89
N VAL A 59 -18.46 0.14 0.02
CA VAL A 59 -17.31 -0.72 -0.26
C VAL A 59 -17.72 -2.16 -0.07
N PHE A 60 -17.47 -3.00 -1.07
CA PHE A 60 -17.69 -4.45 -1.00
C PHE A 60 -16.35 -5.17 -1.04
N ILE A 61 -16.18 -6.15 -0.16
CA ILE A 61 -15.02 -7.06 -0.15
C ILE A 61 -15.57 -8.48 -0.26
N ASP A 62 -15.17 -9.20 -1.30
CA ASP A 62 -15.68 -10.54 -1.64
C ASP A 62 -17.24 -10.60 -1.68
N GLY A 63 -17.85 -9.54 -2.20
CA GLY A 63 -19.30 -9.41 -2.35
C GLY A 63 -20.05 -9.00 -1.08
N VAL A 64 -19.35 -8.86 0.06
CA VAL A 64 -19.96 -8.43 1.33
C VAL A 64 -19.77 -6.94 1.51
N ASP A 65 -20.86 -6.20 1.76
CA ASP A 65 -20.79 -4.79 2.14
C ASP A 65 -20.07 -4.64 3.46
N THR A 66 -19.01 -3.83 3.47
CA THR A 66 -18.21 -3.61 4.67
C THR A 66 -19.01 -2.99 5.82
N HIS A 67 -20.09 -2.24 5.54
CA HIS A 67 -20.99 -1.71 6.57
C HIS A 67 -21.71 -2.79 7.35
N GLN A 68 -21.92 -3.98 6.77
CA GLN A 68 -22.56 -5.12 7.43
C GLN A 68 -21.59 -5.94 8.28
N THR A 69 -20.29 -5.61 8.26
CA THR A 69 -19.26 -6.33 9.01
C THR A 69 -18.84 -5.50 10.23
N ASP A 70 -18.60 -6.14 11.37
CA ASP A 70 -17.97 -5.46 12.50
C ASP A 70 -16.62 -4.84 12.10
N PRO A 71 -16.36 -3.54 12.35
CA PRO A 71 -15.14 -2.87 11.91
C PRO A 71 -13.86 -3.51 12.44
N VAL A 72 -13.88 -4.07 13.64
CA VAL A 72 -12.71 -4.73 14.24
C VAL A 72 -12.45 -6.06 13.53
N ALA A 73 -13.50 -6.85 13.28
CA ALA A 73 -13.40 -8.09 12.53
C ALA A 73 -12.91 -7.86 11.09
N LEU A 74 -13.40 -6.81 10.43
CA LEU A 74 -12.94 -6.40 9.11
C LEU A 74 -11.43 -6.07 9.10
N ARG A 75 -10.99 -5.18 9.99
CA ARG A 75 -9.58 -4.75 10.06
C ARG A 75 -8.62 -5.87 10.40
N ARG A 76 -9.04 -6.87 11.18
CA ARG A 76 -8.23 -8.06 11.47
C ARG A 76 -7.96 -8.95 10.26
N ARG A 77 -8.77 -8.83 9.20
CA ARG A 77 -8.64 -9.60 7.93
C ARG A 77 -7.86 -8.83 6.86
N ILE A 78 -7.54 -7.56 7.10
CA ILE A 78 -6.84 -6.66 6.17
C ILE A 78 -5.47 -6.35 6.75
N GLY A 79 -4.41 -6.57 5.98
CA GLY A 79 -3.08 -6.07 6.30
C GLY A 79 -2.99 -4.59 5.93
N PHE A 80 -2.54 -3.76 6.87
CA PHE A 80 -2.39 -2.33 6.61
C PHE A 80 -0.96 -1.87 6.94
N VAL A 81 -0.32 -1.21 5.97
CA VAL A 81 0.98 -0.55 6.14
C VAL A 81 0.77 0.95 6.03
N PHE A 82 1.05 1.67 7.10
CA PHE A 82 0.92 3.13 7.16
C PHE A 82 2.16 3.81 6.60
N GLN A 83 2.01 5.05 6.17
CA GLN A 83 3.09 5.93 5.69
C GLN A 83 4.19 6.07 6.76
N ASP A 84 3.79 6.43 7.99
CA ASP A 84 4.65 6.29 9.16
C ASP A 84 4.43 4.88 9.73
N VAL A 85 5.41 4.02 9.62
CA VAL A 85 5.28 2.59 9.94
C VAL A 85 4.55 2.33 11.27
N GLY A 86 4.65 3.27 12.22
CA GLY A 86 3.94 3.23 13.49
C GLY A 86 4.26 1.98 14.31
N LEU A 87 5.54 1.60 14.39
CA LEU A 87 5.97 0.53 15.29
C LEU A 87 5.85 1.01 16.73
N PHE A 88 5.46 0.12 17.63
CA PHE A 88 5.45 0.37 19.05
C PHE A 88 6.89 0.46 19.56
N PRO A 89 7.37 1.64 20.00
CA PRO A 89 8.79 1.85 20.27
C PRO A 89 9.32 1.07 21.49
N HIS A 90 8.44 0.65 22.38
CA HIS A 90 8.71 -0.13 23.58
C HIS A 90 8.60 -1.65 23.38
N MET A 91 8.22 -2.08 22.18
CA MET A 91 8.11 -3.48 21.80
C MET A 91 9.26 -3.86 20.88
N SER A 92 9.80 -5.08 21.02
CA SER A 92 10.80 -5.62 20.12
C SER A 92 10.24 -5.82 18.68
N VAL A 93 11.10 -6.12 17.74
CA VAL A 93 10.72 -6.49 16.36
C VAL A 93 9.74 -7.66 16.36
N ALA A 94 10.03 -8.70 17.12
CA ALA A 94 9.15 -9.87 17.21
C ALA A 94 7.78 -9.52 17.82
N GLU A 95 7.77 -8.73 18.88
CA GLU A 95 6.51 -8.28 19.50
C GLU A 95 5.70 -7.40 18.55
N ASN A 96 6.34 -6.49 17.81
CA ASN A 96 5.68 -5.69 16.79
C ASN A 96 5.11 -6.57 15.66
N ALA A 97 5.88 -7.51 15.14
CA ALA A 97 5.41 -8.42 14.09
C ALA A 97 4.27 -9.32 14.58
N GLY A 98 4.33 -9.80 15.83
CA GLY A 98 3.37 -10.74 16.39
C GLY A 98 2.12 -10.12 17.03
N ILE A 99 2.03 -8.78 17.16
CA ILE A 99 0.97 -8.13 17.95
C ILE A 99 -0.45 -8.48 17.48
N ALA A 100 -0.66 -8.58 16.17
CA ALA A 100 -1.97 -8.93 15.60
C ALA A 100 -2.41 -10.35 16.03
N LEU A 101 -1.48 -11.29 16.10
CA LEU A 101 -1.72 -12.66 16.55
C LEU A 101 -2.01 -12.73 18.05
N LYS A 102 -1.27 -11.94 18.84
CA LYS A 102 -1.50 -11.80 20.29
C LYS A 102 -2.91 -11.28 20.58
N LEU A 103 -3.33 -10.23 19.86
CA LEU A 103 -4.69 -9.67 19.95
C LEU A 103 -5.78 -10.65 19.46
N ALA A 104 -5.43 -11.58 18.58
CA ALA A 104 -6.31 -12.66 18.16
C ALA A 104 -6.35 -13.85 19.12
N GLY A 105 -5.63 -13.80 20.25
CA GLY A 105 -5.61 -14.85 21.28
C GLY A 105 -4.82 -16.11 20.88
N LYS A 106 -3.86 -15.98 19.95
CA LYS A 106 -3.00 -17.10 19.55
C LYS A 106 -2.02 -17.46 20.68
N ARG A 107 -1.65 -18.74 20.74
CA ARG A 107 -0.69 -19.24 21.74
C ARG A 107 0.71 -18.71 21.47
N PRO A 108 1.55 -18.47 22.49
CA PRO A 108 2.91 -17.93 22.33
C PRO A 108 3.78 -18.71 21.36
N GLN A 109 3.70 -20.03 21.36
CA GLN A 109 4.45 -20.90 20.43
C GLN A 109 4.04 -20.69 18.97
N GLU A 110 2.72 -20.54 18.70
CA GLU A 110 2.21 -20.25 17.34
C GLU A 110 2.65 -18.87 16.88
N ILE A 111 2.67 -17.89 17.79
CA ILE A 111 3.14 -16.54 17.51
C ILE A 111 4.64 -16.57 17.15
N GLY A 112 5.47 -17.21 17.97
CA GLY A 112 6.91 -17.30 17.73
C GLY A 112 7.22 -17.90 16.35
N ALA A 113 6.69 -19.09 16.06
CA ALA A 113 6.91 -19.75 14.77
C ALA A 113 6.47 -18.88 13.57
N ARG A 114 5.33 -18.20 13.70
CA ARG A 114 4.84 -17.32 12.64
C ARG A 114 5.70 -16.06 12.49
N VAL A 115 6.17 -15.48 13.58
CA VAL A 115 7.09 -14.34 13.57
C VAL A 115 8.40 -14.69 12.87
N ASP A 116 9.00 -15.82 13.16
CA ASP A 116 10.24 -16.28 12.51
C ASP A 116 10.04 -16.44 10.99
N GLU A 117 8.94 -17.06 10.58
CA GLU A 117 8.57 -17.16 9.16
C GLU A 117 8.43 -15.78 8.49
N LEU A 118 7.77 -14.84 9.15
CA LEU A 118 7.55 -13.49 8.64
C LEU A 118 8.85 -12.69 8.55
N LEU A 119 9.70 -12.77 9.56
CA LEU A 119 10.99 -12.09 9.56
C LEU A 119 11.90 -12.62 8.44
N ALA A 120 11.93 -13.94 8.23
CA ALA A 120 12.61 -14.53 7.08
C ALA A 120 12.04 -14.04 5.74
N LEU A 121 10.72 -13.95 5.62
CA LEU A 121 10.02 -13.49 4.41
C LEU A 121 10.40 -12.04 4.04
N VAL A 122 10.56 -11.17 5.05
CA VAL A 122 10.94 -9.77 4.85
C VAL A 122 12.46 -9.54 4.92
N ARG A 123 13.28 -10.59 4.90
CA ARG A 123 14.76 -10.55 4.94
C ARG A 123 15.33 -9.85 6.18
N LEU A 124 14.73 -10.13 7.33
CA LEU A 124 15.25 -9.76 8.65
C LEU A 124 15.48 -11.04 9.46
N PRO A 125 16.67 -11.69 9.39
CA PRO A 125 16.93 -12.94 10.10
C PRO A 125 16.61 -12.82 11.59
N ALA A 126 15.78 -13.72 12.12
CA ALA A 126 15.28 -13.66 13.50
C ALA A 126 16.44 -13.67 14.53
N GLU A 127 17.51 -14.43 14.27
CA GLU A 127 18.72 -14.50 15.12
C GLU A 127 19.38 -13.14 15.39
N HIS A 128 19.17 -12.16 14.50
CA HIS A 128 19.76 -10.82 14.64
C HIS A 128 18.76 -9.73 15.00
N PHE A 129 17.48 -9.94 14.69
CA PHE A 129 16.50 -8.87 14.78
C PHE A 129 15.38 -9.10 15.80
N HIS A 130 15.15 -10.34 16.26
CA HIS A 130 14.01 -10.72 17.09
C HIS A 130 13.79 -9.77 18.29
N ASP A 131 14.86 -9.51 19.05
CA ASP A 131 14.80 -8.73 20.30
C ASP A 131 15.19 -7.26 20.14
N VAL A 132 15.48 -6.83 18.90
CA VAL A 132 15.88 -5.45 18.59
C VAL A 132 14.69 -4.50 18.74
N LEU A 133 14.92 -3.33 19.35
CA LEU A 133 13.91 -2.27 19.46
C LEU A 133 13.88 -1.41 18.19
N PRO A 134 12.71 -0.84 17.82
CA PRO A 134 12.56 -0.01 16.62
C PRO A 134 13.53 1.16 16.50
N GLY A 135 13.97 1.73 17.62
CA GLY A 135 14.95 2.82 17.65
C GLY A 135 16.33 2.48 17.11
N ALA A 136 16.72 1.19 17.14
CA ALA A 136 17.99 0.71 16.62
C ALA A 136 17.95 0.29 15.15
N LEU A 137 16.77 0.34 14.51
CA LEU A 137 16.57 -0.07 13.12
C LEU A 137 16.79 1.08 12.16
N SER A 138 17.29 0.78 10.95
CA SER A 138 17.24 1.71 9.80
C SER A 138 15.79 1.95 9.35
N GLY A 139 15.56 2.97 8.53
CA GLY A 139 14.24 3.25 7.94
C GLY A 139 13.67 2.05 7.17
N GLY A 140 14.49 1.43 6.31
CA GLY A 140 14.12 0.25 5.55
C GLY A 140 13.83 -0.98 6.43
N GLN A 141 14.60 -1.17 7.49
CA GLN A 141 14.35 -2.25 8.45
C GLN A 141 13.04 -2.05 9.21
N ARG A 142 12.74 -0.82 9.65
CA ARG A 142 11.43 -0.50 10.25
C ARG A 142 10.30 -0.81 9.29
N GLN A 143 10.44 -0.44 8.01
CA GLN A 143 9.44 -0.71 6.99
C GLN A 143 9.21 -2.21 6.79
N ARG A 144 10.27 -3.02 6.74
CA ARG A 144 10.20 -4.49 6.68
C ARG A 144 9.42 -5.07 7.86
N VAL A 145 9.66 -4.58 9.08
CA VAL A 145 8.89 -4.98 10.27
C VAL A 145 7.41 -4.59 10.13
N GLY A 146 7.11 -3.41 9.60
CA GLY A 146 5.75 -2.98 9.31
C GLY A 146 5.02 -3.90 8.34
N VAL A 147 5.70 -4.34 7.28
CA VAL A 147 5.16 -5.33 6.32
C VAL A 147 4.96 -6.69 7.01
N ALA A 148 5.93 -7.17 7.82
CA ALA A 148 5.80 -8.41 8.58
C ALA A 148 4.58 -8.38 9.52
N ARG A 149 4.39 -7.27 10.26
CA ARG A 149 3.24 -7.04 11.13
C ARG A 149 1.92 -7.09 10.37
N ALA A 150 1.86 -6.46 9.21
CA ALA A 150 0.65 -6.44 8.37
C ALA A 150 0.31 -7.84 7.82
N LEU A 151 1.31 -8.68 7.55
CA LEU A 151 1.16 -10.05 7.06
C LEU A 151 0.87 -11.08 8.16
N ALA A 152 0.99 -10.71 9.44
CA ALA A 152 0.93 -11.66 10.56
C ALA A 152 -0.35 -12.50 10.58
N ALA A 153 -1.50 -11.86 10.38
CA ALA A 153 -2.81 -12.51 10.36
C ALA A 153 -3.12 -13.26 9.05
N SER A 154 -2.16 -13.42 8.15
CA SER A 154 -2.33 -14.04 6.82
C SER A 154 -3.48 -13.40 6.03
N PRO A 155 -3.48 -12.06 5.86
CA PRO A 155 -4.53 -11.38 5.13
C PRO A 155 -4.51 -11.76 3.65
N ARG A 156 -5.68 -11.69 2.98
CA ARG A 156 -5.76 -11.77 1.51
C ARG A 156 -5.69 -10.38 0.85
N LEU A 157 -5.99 -9.35 1.61
CA LEU A 157 -5.97 -7.95 1.17
C LEU A 157 -4.92 -7.18 1.93
N MET A 158 -4.04 -6.50 1.20
CA MET A 158 -3.05 -5.56 1.73
C MET A 158 -3.36 -4.14 1.26
N LEU A 159 -3.40 -3.22 2.18
CA LEU A 159 -3.53 -1.79 1.93
C LEU A 159 -2.24 -1.10 2.38
N MET A 160 -1.65 -0.31 1.50
CA MET A 160 -0.36 0.33 1.76
C MET A 160 -0.43 1.82 1.40
N ASP A 161 -0.20 2.68 2.38
CA ASP A 161 -0.24 4.14 2.20
C ASP A 161 1.19 4.69 2.16
N GLU A 162 1.68 5.05 0.98
CA GLU A 162 3.03 5.57 0.69
C GLU A 162 4.16 4.81 1.42
N PRO A 163 4.19 3.48 1.38
CA PRO A 163 5.04 2.67 2.26
C PRO A 163 6.54 2.88 2.02
N PHE A 164 6.94 3.41 0.87
CA PHE A 164 8.35 3.56 0.51
C PHE A 164 8.80 5.03 0.46
N GLY A 165 7.89 5.99 0.67
CA GLY A 165 8.12 7.41 0.45
C GLY A 165 9.23 8.05 1.29
N ALA A 166 9.46 7.56 2.51
CA ALA A 166 10.45 8.09 3.45
C ALA A 166 11.84 7.45 3.35
N LEU A 167 12.07 6.57 2.35
CA LEU A 167 13.31 5.83 2.17
C LEU A 167 14.24 6.48 1.14
N ASP A 168 15.54 6.24 1.29
CA ASP A 168 16.50 6.55 0.24
C ASP A 168 16.20 5.74 -1.04
N PRO A 169 16.61 6.21 -2.23
CA PRO A 169 16.23 5.59 -3.49
C PRO A 169 16.61 4.12 -3.61
N LEU A 170 17.81 3.73 -3.15
CA LEU A 170 18.28 2.35 -3.28
C LEU A 170 17.47 1.39 -2.40
N THR A 171 17.30 1.74 -1.12
CA THR A 171 16.48 0.96 -0.17
C THR A 171 15.02 0.88 -0.61
N ARG A 172 14.50 1.97 -1.22
CA ARG A 172 13.13 2.02 -1.76
C ARG A 172 12.92 0.97 -2.86
N ASP A 173 13.81 0.95 -3.86
CA ASP A 173 13.71 0.02 -4.99
C ASP A 173 13.82 -1.42 -4.51
N GLU A 174 14.78 -1.73 -3.64
CA GLU A 174 14.92 -3.07 -3.07
C GLU A 174 13.66 -3.55 -2.34
N LEU A 175 13.09 -2.69 -1.48
CA LEU A 175 11.88 -3.01 -0.73
C LEU A 175 10.66 -3.19 -1.62
N ALA A 176 10.52 -2.34 -2.65
CA ALA A 176 9.44 -2.43 -3.61
C ALA A 176 9.47 -3.77 -4.36
N PHE A 177 10.66 -4.18 -4.87
CA PHE A 177 10.82 -5.47 -5.53
C PHE A 177 10.62 -6.66 -4.58
N ASP A 178 11.10 -6.57 -3.34
CA ASP A 178 10.89 -7.62 -2.36
C ASP A 178 9.40 -7.79 -2.03
N TYR A 179 8.68 -6.67 -1.87
CA TYR A 179 7.25 -6.71 -1.63
C TYR A 179 6.49 -7.29 -2.85
N ARG A 180 6.86 -6.94 -4.08
CA ARG A 180 6.26 -7.53 -5.28
C ARG A 180 6.39 -9.06 -5.29
N ARG A 181 7.56 -9.60 -4.92
CA ARG A 181 7.78 -11.05 -4.78
C ARG A 181 6.91 -11.67 -3.68
N ILE A 182 6.74 -10.97 -2.54
CA ILE A 182 5.86 -11.41 -1.45
C ILE A 182 4.40 -11.46 -1.94
N HIS A 183 3.94 -10.40 -2.62
CA HIS A 183 2.61 -10.33 -3.21
C HIS A 183 2.32 -11.51 -4.14
N GLU A 184 3.22 -11.80 -5.08
CA GLU A 184 3.09 -12.91 -6.02
C GLU A 184 3.10 -14.27 -5.31
N ARG A 185 4.06 -14.49 -4.40
CA ARG A 185 4.20 -15.74 -3.65
C ARG A 185 2.97 -16.05 -2.81
N LEU A 186 2.39 -15.05 -2.16
CA LEU A 186 1.24 -15.19 -1.27
C LEU A 186 -0.10 -14.97 -2.00
N ARG A 187 -0.08 -14.62 -3.29
CA ARG A 187 -1.26 -14.30 -4.11
C ARG A 187 -2.16 -13.26 -3.43
N LEU A 188 -1.54 -12.20 -2.94
CA LEU A 188 -2.25 -11.11 -2.25
C LEU A 188 -3.07 -10.28 -3.24
N THR A 189 -4.14 -9.69 -2.78
CA THR A 189 -4.71 -8.50 -3.43
C THR A 189 -4.08 -7.30 -2.74
N THR A 190 -3.43 -6.41 -3.49
CA THR A 190 -2.74 -5.23 -2.93
C THR A 190 -3.30 -3.95 -3.52
N ILE A 191 -3.58 -2.98 -2.65
CA ILE A 191 -3.84 -1.59 -3.05
C ILE A 191 -2.72 -0.73 -2.46
N LEU A 192 -1.89 -0.19 -3.32
CA LEU A 192 -0.79 0.70 -2.96
C LEU A 192 -1.15 2.14 -3.31
N VAL A 193 -1.02 3.05 -2.37
CA VAL A 193 -1.06 4.49 -2.60
C VAL A 193 0.35 5.02 -2.76
N THR A 194 0.62 5.74 -3.83
CA THR A 194 1.88 6.45 -4.05
C THR A 194 1.69 7.72 -4.88
N HIS A 195 2.61 8.64 -4.76
CA HIS A 195 2.78 9.77 -5.66
C HIS A 195 3.96 9.57 -6.63
N ASP A 196 4.73 8.49 -6.48
CA ASP A 196 5.84 8.15 -7.38
C ASP A 196 5.35 7.26 -8.53
N MET A 197 5.42 7.82 -9.74
CA MET A 197 5.00 7.10 -10.95
C MET A 197 5.94 5.98 -11.33
N THR A 198 7.21 6.02 -10.88
CA THR A 198 8.15 4.91 -11.09
C THR A 198 7.69 3.68 -10.30
N GLU A 199 7.36 3.85 -9.02
CA GLU A 199 6.77 2.78 -8.21
C GLU A 199 5.48 2.24 -8.84
N ALA A 200 4.59 3.16 -9.27
CA ALA A 200 3.32 2.76 -9.88
C ALA A 200 3.51 1.91 -11.14
N MET A 201 4.46 2.28 -11.99
CA MET A 201 4.76 1.55 -13.23
C MET A 201 5.47 0.22 -13.01
N LEU A 202 6.31 0.12 -11.96
CA LEU A 202 7.08 -1.10 -11.66
C LEU A 202 6.27 -2.14 -10.91
N LEU A 203 5.35 -1.71 -10.04
CA LEU A 203 4.63 -2.61 -9.12
C LEU A 203 3.22 -2.94 -9.57
N GLY A 204 2.51 -2.01 -10.22
CA GLY A 204 1.10 -2.15 -10.51
C GLY A 204 0.81 -3.05 -11.72
N ASP A 205 -0.09 -4.02 -11.53
CA ASP A 205 -0.75 -4.67 -12.67
C ASP A 205 -1.67 -3.67 -13.37
N ARG A 206 -2.37 -2.83 -12.56
CA ARG A 206 -3.11 -1.66 -13.04
C ARG A 206 -2.84 -0.45 -12.17
N ILE A 207 -2.98 0.72 -12.76
CA ILE A 207 -2.85 2.01 -12.09
C ILE A 207 -4.18 2.74 -12.22
N ALA A 208 -4.73 3.20 -11.09
CA ALA A 208 -5.89 4.06 -11.01
C ALA A 208 -5.39 5.50 -10.76
N MET A 209 -5.46 6.33 -11.80
CA MET A 209 -5.04 7.74 -11.74
C MET A 209 -6.11 8.59 -11.12
N MET A 210 -5.77 9.30 -10.04
CA MET A 210 -6.68 10.18 -9.32
C MET A 210 -6.28 11.65 -9.46
N ARG A 211 -7.29 12.51 -9.60
CA ARG A 211 -7.15 13.95 -9.54
C ARG A 211 -8.40 14.58 -8.92
N GLU A 212 -8.21 15.50 -7.97
CA GLU A 212 -9.30 16.29 -7.36
C GLU A 212 -10.49 15.44 -6.87
N GLY A 213 -10.18 14.32 -6.17
CA GLY A 213 -11.17 13.42 -5.62
C GLY A 213 -11.77 12.42 -6.59
N ARG A 214 -11.43 12.45 -7.87
CA ARG A 214 -12.03 11.61 -8.91
C ARG A 214 -11.03 10.66 -9.57
N LEU A 215 -11.52 9.53 -10.04
CA LEU A 215 -10.78 8.69 -10.97
C LEU A 215 -10.76 9.35 -12.35
N VAL A 216 -9.56 9.47 -12.92
CA VAL A 216 -9.36 10.03 -14.26
C VAL A 216 -9.24 8.93 -15.29
N GLN A 217 -8.44 7.90 -14.98
CA GLN A 217 -8.25 6.73 -15.84
C GLN A 217 -7.77 5.54 -15.00
N VAL A 218 -8.18 4.35 -15.37
CA VAL A 218 -7.68 3.08 -14.81
C VAL A 218 -7.24 2.20 -15.96
N GLY A 219 -6.06 1.62 -15.88
CA GLY A 219 -5.51 0.72 -16.89
C GLY A 219 -4.15 0.17 -16.50
N THR A 220 -3.62 -0.71 -17.33
CA THR A 220 -2.23 -1.18 -17.20
C THR A 220 -1.26 -0.03 -17.44
N PRO A 221 -0.01 -0.10 -16.95
CA PRO A 221 1.02 0.90 -17.27
C PRO A 221 1.16 1.15 -18.78
N HIS A 222 1.06 0.09 -19.60
CA HIS A 222 1.14 0.19 -21.04
C HIS A 222 -0.03 1.00 -21.64
N GLU A 223 -1.27 0.71 -21.22
CA GLU A 223 -2.47 1.44 -21.68
C GLU A 223 -2.41 2.92 -21.34
N LEU A 224 -1.99 3.24 -20.10
CA LEU A 224 -1.87 4.63 -19.65
C LEU A 224 -0.78 5.40 -20.43
N CYS A 225 0.28 4.72 -20.86
CA CYS A 225 1.33 5.32 -21.70
C CYS A 225 0.91 5.49 -23.16
N SER A 226 0.22 4.50 -23.74
CA SER A 226 -0.12 4.47 -25.18
C SER A 226 -1.39 5.24 -25.52
N ALA A 227 -2.37 5.25 -24.60
CA ALA A 227 -3.68 5.88 -24.76
C ALA A 227 -4.09 6.69 -23.53
N PRO A 228 -3.33 7.74 -23.14
CA PRO A 228 -3.69 8.59 -22.01
C PRO A 228 -5.00 9.32 -22.28
N ALA A 229 -5.94 9.28 -21.32
CA ALA A 229 -7.27 9.88 -21.45
C ALA A 229 -7.24 11.41 -21.58
N ASN A 230 -6.19 12.05 -21.08
CA ASN A 230 -5.99 13.50 -21.15
C ASN A 230 -4.53 13.89 -20.89
N ASP A 231 -4.23 15.19 -20.99
CA ASP A 231 -2.87 15.73 -20.81
C ASP A 231 -2.33 15.53 -19.40
N PHE A 232 -3.19 15.48 -18.37
CA PHE A 232 -2.76 15.18 -17.01
C PHE A 232 -2.19 13.76 -16.92
N VAL A 233 -2.90 12.75 -17.42
CA VAL A 233 -2.42 11.36 -17.42
C VAL A 233 -1.14 11.25 -18.24
N ARG A 234 -1.10 11.88 -19.42
CA ARG A 234 0.11 11.92 -20.26
C ARG A 234 1.30 12.48 -19.50
N ALA A 235 1.14 13.65 -18.87
CA ALA A 235 2.20 14.30 -18.12
C ALA A 235 2.72 13.47 -16.94
N MET A 236 1.80 12.79 -16.22
CA MET A 236 2.15 11.90 -15.11
C MET A 236 2.97 10.70 -15.60
N MET A 237 2.54 10.03 -16.68
CA MET A 237 3.21 8.84 -17.24
C MET A 237 4.55 9.19 -17.92
N GLU A 238 4.72 10.42 -18.41
CA GLU A 238 6.00 10.88 -18.98
C GLU A 238 7.02 11.29 -17.91
N SER A 239 6.60 11.60 -16.70
CA SER A 239 7.49 12.10 -15.63
C SER A 239 8.69 11.19 -15.36
N PRO A 240 8.56 9.86 -15.22
CA PRO A 240 9.70 8.95 -15.04
C PRO A 240 10.65 8.96 -16.26
N ARG A 241 10.08 8.97 -17.47
CA ARG A 241 10.87 8.99 -18.71
C ARG A 241 11.67 10.27 -18.88
N ARG A 242 11.09 11.43 -18.51
CA ARG A 242 11.79 12.72 -18.53
C ARG A 242 12.96 12.73 -17.55
N ARG A 243 12.77 12.20 -16.34
CA ARG A 243 13.87 12.07 -15.35
C ARG A 243 14.98 11.16 -15.87
N ALA A 244 14.64 10.01 -16.45
CA ALA A 244 15.62 9.09 -17.00
C ALA A 244 16.43 9.70 -18.17
N ARG A 245 15.79 10.46 -19.07
CA ARG A 245 16.47 11.16 -20.16
C ARG A 245 17.42 12.24 -19.63
N ALA A 246 16.98 13.07 -18.71
CA ALA A 246 17.80 14.11 -18.11
C ALA A 246 19.06 13.53 -17.42
N LEU A 247 18.92 12.39 -16.71
CA LEU A 247 20.05 11.69 -16.10
C LEU A 247 21.02 11.13 -17.16
N ALA A 248 20.50 10.58 -18.27
CA ALA A 248 21.34 10.09 -19.36
C ALA A 248 22.13 11.21 -20.06
N GLU A 249 21.53 12.39 -20.22
CA GLU A 249 22.21 13.58 -20.77
C GLU A 249 23.37 14.03 -19.87
N VAL A 250 23.16 14.10 -18.54
CA VAL A 250 24.23 14.45 -17.58
C VAL A 250 25.40 13.45 -17.65
N GLN A 251 25.12 12.16 -17.81
CA GLN A 251 26.16 11.13 -17.94
C GLN A 251 26.91 11.18 -19.27
N ALA A 252 26.29 11.72 -20.33
CA ALA A 252 26.91 11.85 -21.64
C ALA A 252 27.87 13.05 -21.72
N ASP A 253 27.61 14.12 -20.98
CA ASP A 253 28.44 15.32 -20.94
C ASP A 253 29.75 15.14 -20.11
N GLU A 254 29.88 14.04 -19.34
CA GLU A 254 31.09 13.70 -18.58
C GLU A 254 32.12 12.87 -19.39
N LYS A 255 31.86 12.57 -20.65
CA LYS A 255 32.76 11.81 -21.55
C LYS A 255 33.31 12.72 -22.65
#